data_993b5e4c212c9f32fae4dbff056b6de4
#
_entry.id   993b5e4c212c9f32fae4dbff056b6de4
#
_cell.length_a   1.000
_cell.length_b   1.000
_cell.length_c   1.000
_cell.angle_alpha   90.00
_cell.angle_beta   90.00
_cell.angle_gamma   90.00
#
_symmetry.space_group_name_H-M   'P 1'
#
loop_
_entity.id
_entity.type
_entity.pdbx_description
1 polymer ?
#
loop_
_entity_poly.entity_id
_entity_poly.type
_entity_poly.pdbx_seq_one_letter_code
_entity_poly.pdbx_strand_id
1 'polypeptide(L)'
;MQITILDKDFQNVGVIKNGNPYTPSFFGDTWHRYLAEGASTFDFTVNKYISGELQDYCQYINEKAYFHFRYEGKDYLFYVMTITEDDFIIQLSCNSLNLELQNEYANPFTSTSAQSFEWYFKQMEFYFAELELGINEVSDAKLTLTFESQETKLERLRSLLNKFDAEFEFVTKLNDDYSFNKLVLNIYKAHDDNHQGVGKVRSDISLHYGKNIKGVQRVIDKTQLFNAGKFTGADGLTIKDIERSDKNKNGVEEFYTRKGNVMVYAPLSMVDYPSHTRKNGVDQWTRKDFQTEYTNVNELVAYAFRTLKKYAYPIVTYTINAFSNWLDISAVNLGDTVMIHDKNFVGGLNLSARVIEQVISFSNPKNNQLTFSNVVQLESELSQGIQERLKQMVEDAQPYVVTIATDTGVTFKNNKGQSVVSPILTKGNKTIDCGWRYVVDGVIKSTSPTYIVRGSDVSDKLVLTISAWVDNQEVASTQVTFTLSLIHI
;
A
#
# COMPACT_ATOMS: atom_id res chain seq x y z
N MET A 1 6.09 18.74 14.91
CA MET A 1 5.04 17.75 14.69
C MET A 1 4.64 17.14 16.03
N GLN A 2 3.32 16.96 16.24
CA GLN A 2 2.75 16.32 17.44
C GLN A 2 1.87 15.16 16.99
N ILE A 3 2.01 14.01 17.62
CA ILE A 3 1.18 12.81 17.45
C ILE A 3 0.38 12.64 18.74
N THR A 4 -0.95 12.59 18.63
CA THR A 4 -1.84 12.29 19.75
C THR A 4 -2.11 10.79 19.77
N ILE A 5 -2.02 10.17 20.95
CA ILE A 5 -2.34 8.76 21.17
C ILE A 5 -3.79 8.67 21.61
N LEU A 6 -4.59 7.92 20.89
CA LEU A 6 -5.97 7.59 21.27
C LEU A 6 -6.03 6.10 21.66
N ASP A 7 -6.87 5.79 22.63
CA ASP A 7 -7.14 4.42 23.05
C ASP A 7 -8.16 3.73 22.11
N LYS A 8 -8.53 2.48 22.44
CA LYS A 8 -9.52 1.69 21.69
C LYS A 8 -10.92 2.33 21.59
N ASP A 9 -11.23 3.27 22.46
CA ASP A 9 -12.50 3.99 22.50
C ASP A 9 -12.34 5.42 21.91
N PHE A 10 -11.25 5.65 21.17
CA PHE A 10 -10.86 6.91 20.55
C PHE A 10 -10.68 8.09 21.51
N GLN A 11 -10.40 7.82 22.80
CA GLN A 11 -10.14 8.86 23.79
C GLN A 11 -8.66 9.22 23.82
N ASN A 12 -8.35 10.52 23.95
CA ASN A 12 -6.98 11.00 24.05
C ASN A 12 -6.32 10.54 25.37
N VAL A 13 -5.26 9.75 25.28
CA VAL A 13 -4.54 9.18 26.43
C VAL A 13 -3.07 9.62 26.48
N GLY A 14 -2.56 10.32 25.48
CA GLY A 14 -1.19 10.79 25.48
C GLY A 14 -0.75 11.53 24.21
N VAL A 15 0.47 12.03 24.26
CA VAL A 15 1.07 12.82 23.18
C VAL A 15 2.53 12.47 22.99
N ILE A 16 2.95 12.29 21.74
CA ILE A 16 4.34 12.18 21.31
C ILE A 16 4.72 13.46 20.55
N LYS A 17 5.83 14.12 20.91
CA LYS A 17 6.20 15.39 20.30
C LYS A 17 7.71 15.62 20.27
N ASN A 18 8.28 15.75 19.09
CA ASN A 18 9.68 16.11 18.92
C ASN A 18 9.96 17.55 19.38
N GLY A 19 11.15 17.75 19.98
CA GLY A 19 11.58 19.06 20.44
C GLY A 19 11.00 19.52 21.78
N ASN A 20 10.28 18.64 22.50
CA ASN A 20 9.81 18.90 23.86
C ASN A 20 10.48 17.92 24.84
N PRO A 21 11.26 18.36 25.84
CA PRO A 21 11.95 17.48 26.77
C PRO A 21 11.01 16.71 27.73
N TYR A 22 9.74 17.10 27.81
CA TYR A 22 8.72 16.48 28.70
C TYR A 22 7.80 15.50 27.99
N THR A 23 7.99 15.29 26.69
CA THR A 23 7.18 14.33 25.91
C THR A 23 8.11 13.38 25.16
N PRO A 24 7.68 12.14 24.92
CA PRO A 24 8.42 11.23 24.05
C PRO A 24 8.64 11.84 22.69
N SER A 25 9.79 11.53 22.10
CA SER A 25 10.10 11.87 20.72
C SER A 25 9.98 10.64 19.83
N PHE A 26 9.70 10.85 18.57
CA PHE A 26 9.68 9.82 17.53
C PHE A 26 10.78 10.07 16.49
N PHE A 27 11.19 9.00 15.82
CA PHE A 27 12.19 9.02 14.75
C PHE A 27 11.93 7.92 13.74
N GLY A 28 12.65 7.93 12.62
CA GLY A 28 12.50 6.94 11.56
C GLY A 28 11.11 6.95 10.93
N ASP A 29 10.40 8.08 11.05
CA ASP A 29 9.04 8.20 10.59
C ASP A 29 8.97 8.31 9.07
N THR A 30 7.94 7.66 8.51
CA THR A 30 7.57 7.71 7.10
C THR A 30 6.06 7.73 6.98
N TRP A 31 5.52 8.84 6.49
CA TRP A 31 4.13 8.95 6.11
C TRP A 31 4.02 8.87 4.59
N HIS A 32 3.49 7.76 4.06
CA HIS A 32 3.28 7.55 2.64
C HIS A 32 1.80 7.69 2.30
N ARG A 33 1.49 8.59 1.38
CA ARG A 33 0.14 8.96 0.94
C ARG A 33 -0.07 8.56 -0.51
N TYR A 34 -1.23 8.02 -0.84
CA TYR A 34 -1.59 7.51 -2.16
C TYR A 34 -2.89 8.14 -2.65
N LEU A 35 -2.85 8.75 -3.84
CA LEU A 35 -4.01 9.44 -4.40
C LEU A 35 -5.09 8.45 -4.85
N ALA A 36 -4.70 7.42 -5.61
CA ALA A 36 -5.64 6.46 -6.19
C ALA A 36 -6.41 5.65 -5.13
N GLU A 37 -5.80 5.43 -3.98
CA GLU A 37 -6.36 4.67 -2.88
C GLU A 37 -7.13 5.53 -1.87
N GLY A 38 -6.94 6.85 -1.91
CA GLY A 38 -7.44 7.74 -0.87
C GLY A 38 -6.96 7.37 0.54
N ALA A 39 -5.80 6.71 0.64
CA ALA A 39 -5.28 6.07 1.83
C ALA A 39 -3.84 6.50 2.12
N SER A 40 -3.35 6.19 3.31
CA SER A 40 -1.95 6.39 3.68
C SER A 40 -1.48 5.39 4.73
N THR A 41 -0.17 5.20 4.81
CA THR A 41 0.51 4.44 5.86
C THR A 41 1.43 5.35 6.65
N PHE A 42 1.60 5.08 7.93
CA PHE A 42 2.47 5.86 8.80
C PHE A 42 3.30 4.94 9.69
N ASP A 43 4.60 4.94 9.46
CA ASP A 43 5.56 4.20 10.26
C ASP A 43 6.32 5.18 11.15
N PHE A 44 6.65 4.78 12.36
CA PHE A 44 7.53 5.55 13.24
C PHE A 44 8.05 4.69 14.40
N THR A 45 9.11 5.18 15.04
CA THR A 45 9.73 4.53 16.19
C THR A 45 9.74 5.48 17.39
N VAL A 46 9.50 4.94 18.58
CA VAL A 46 9.52 5.67 19.85
C VAL A 46 10.51 5.01 20.80
N ASN A 47 11.31 5.82 21.52
CA ASN A 47 12.17 5.30 22.57
C ASN A 47 11.34 4.99 23.81
N LYS A 48 11.64 3.89 24.51
CA LYS A 48 11.00 3.51 25.78
C LYS A 48 11.58 4.25 26.98
N TYR A 49 12.81 4.72 26.88
CA TYR A 49 13.54 5.36 27.96
C TYR A 49 13.85 6.81 27.68
N ILE A 50 13.68 7.66 28.70
CA ILE A 50 14.19 9.03 28.73
C ILE A 50 15.09 9.17 29.96
N SER A 51 16.33 9.60 29.76
CA SER A 51 17.32 9.74 30.85
C SER A 51 17.55 8.46 31.69
N GLY A 52 17.38 7.28 31.05
CA GLY A 52 17.56 5.98 31.70
C GLY A 52 16.35 5.46 32.45
N GLU A 53 15.23 6.18 32.43
CA GLU A 53 13.98 5.74 33.08
C GLU A 53 12.95 5.30 32.04
N LEU A 54 12.35 4.11 32.26
CA LEU A 54 11.24 3.61 31.47
C LEU A 54 10.03 4.54 31.62
N GLN A 55 9.43 4.91 30.48
CA GLN A 55 8.39 5.91 30.48
C GLN A 55 6.98 5.32 30.53
N ASP A 56 6.10 5.93 31.31
CA ASP A 56 4.70 5.48 31.50
C ASP A 56 3.88 5.51 30.20
N TYR A 57 4.23 6.35 29.24
CA TYR A 57 3.49 6.43 27.96
C TYR A 57 3.57 5.12 27.16
N CYS A 58 4.57 4.26 27.39
CA CYS A 58 4.72 2.99 26.68
C CYS A 58 3.48 2.08 26.85
N GLN A 59 2.76 2.17 27.97
CA GLN A 59 1.53 1.42 28.18
C GLN A 59 0.41 1.80 27.20
N TYR A 60 0.43 3.01 26.65
CA TYR A 60 -0.57 3.50 25.70
C TYR A 60 -0.18 3.26 24.24
N ILE A 61 1.09 2.87 23.98
CA ILE A 61 1.59 2.56 22.64
C ILE A 61 1.52 1.03 22.46
N ASN A 62 0.37 0.55 22.04
CA ASN A 62 0.08 -0.87 21.90
C ASN A 62 -0.79 -1.14 20.64
N GLU A 63 -1.11 -2.39 20.37
CA GLU A 63 -1.86 -2.84 19.20
C GLU A 63 -3.31 -2.32 19.13
N LYS A 64 -3.84 -1.73 20.20
CA LYS A 64 -5.20 -1.17 20.29
C LYS A 64 -5.21 0.35 20.15
N ALA A 65 -4.03 0.96 20.05
CA ALA A 65 -3.90 2.41 19.98
C ALA A 65 -4.21 2.93 18.58
N TYR A 66 -4.68 4.16 18.55
CA TYR A 66 -4.77 4.96 17.33
C TYR A 66 -3.86 6.15 17.46
N PHE A 67 -3.30 6.60 16.32
CA PHE A 67 -2.38 7.71 16.27
C PHE A 67 -2.93 8.80 15.37
N HIS A 68 -3.07 9.99 15.93
CA HIS A 68 -3.58 11.15 15.22
C HIS A 68 -2.51 12.23 15.11
N PHE A 69 -2.46 12.89 13.96
CA PHE A 69 -1.76 14.16 13.81
C PHE A 69 -2.48 15.10 12.86
N ARG A 70 -2.21 16.39 13.00
CA ARG A 70 -2.69 17.44 12.10
C ARG A 70 -1.58 17.89 11.17
N TYR A 71 -1.87 17.92 9.87
CA TYR A 71 -0.96 18.41 8.84
C TYR A 71 -1.73 19.30 7.87
N GLU A 72 -1.25 20.52 7.61
CA GLU A 72 -1.86 21.53 6.73
C GLU A 72 -3.38 21.74 6.99
N GLY A 73 -3.75 21.77 8.27
CA GLY A 73 -5.12 22.00 8.70
C GLY A 73 -6.08 20.82 8.59
N LYS A 74 -5.61 19.66 8.08
CA LYS A 74 -6.36 18.40 8.02
C LYS A 74 -5.91 17.45 9.13
N ASP A 75 -6.83 16.67 9.66
CA ASP A 75 -6.57 15.64 10.66
C ASP A 75 -6.40 14.28 9.98
N TYR A 76 -5.41 13.51 10.45
CA TYR A 76 -5.11 12.16 9.96
C TYR A 76 -5.09 11.19 11.13
N LEU A 77 -5.80 10.08 10.98
CA LEU A 77 -5.96 9.05 12.01
C LEU A 77 -5.53 7.70 11.48
N PHE A 78 -4.72 7.01 12.27
CA PHE A 78 -4.11 5.73 11.92
C PHE A 78 -4.35 4.70 13.02
N TYR A 79 -4.59 3.46 12.61
CA TYR A 79 -4.60 2.29 13.50
C TYR A 79 -3.34 1.47 13.34
N VAL A 80 -2.95 0.76 14.39
CA VAL A 80 -1.76 -0.10 14.39
C VAL A 80 -2.01 -1.34 13.56
N MET A 81 -1.16 -1.58 12.56
CA MET A 81 -1.15 -2.81 11.78
C MET A 81 -0.15 -3.81 12.34
N THR A 82 1.06 -3.33 12.62
CA THR A 82 2.10 -4.12 13.25
C THR A 82 2.84 -3.29 14.29
N ILE A 83 3.28 -3.96 15.35
CA ILE A 83 4.11 -3.39 16.40
C ILE A 83 5.26 -4.35 16.69
N THR A 84 6.47 -3.81 16.73
CA THR A 84 7.66 -4.55 17.14
C THR A 84 8.29 -3.82 18.31
N GLU A 85 8.47 -4.50 19.40
CA GLU A 85 9.02 -3.96 20.63
C GLU A 85 10.27 -4.74 21.04
N ASP A 86 11.34 -4.03 21.36
CA ASP A 86 12.52 -4.58 22.02
C ASP A 86 12.73 -3.93 23.38
N ASP A 87 13.89 -4.13 23.99
CA ASP A 87 14.20 -3.60 25.32
C ASP A 87 14.19 -2.06 25.34
N PHE A 88 14.43 -1.36 24.22
CA PHE A 88 14.70 0.08 24.17
C PHE A 88 13.71 0.88 23.35
N ILE A 89 13.10 0.28 22.32
CA ILE A 89 12.26 0.97 21.37
C ILE A 89 10.94 0.23 21.10
N ILE A 90 9.96 0.99 20.61
CA ILE A 90 8.71 0.48 20.03
C ILE A 90 8.64 1.00 18.60
N GLN A 91 8.61 0.10 17.62
CA GLN A 91 8.40 0.41 16.20
C GLN A 91 6.97 0.10 15.82
N LEU A 92 6.34 1.05 15.12
CA LEU A 92 4.95 0.94 14.71
C LEU A 92 4.84 1.11 13.21
N SER A 93 4.01 0.27 12.60
CA SER A 93 3.53 0.45 11.25
C SER A 93 2.01 0.55 11.29
N CYS A 94 1.50 1.67 10.79
CA CYS A 94 0.10 2.03 10.94
C CYS A 94 -0.54 2.32 9.59
N ASN A 95 -1.83 2.02 9.47
CA ASN A 95 -2.65 2.30 8.29
C ASN A 95 -3.67 3.40 8.61
N SER A 96 -4.01 4.22 7.62
CA SER A 96 -5.13 5.17 7.75
C SER A 96 -6.44 4.43 7.98
N LEU A 97 -7.31 5.00 8.82
CA LEU A 97 -8.51 4.37 9.35
C LEU A 97 -9.45 3.81 8.26
N ASN A 98 -9.55 4.46 7.10
CA ASN A 98 -10.37 3.98 5.98
C ASN A 98 -9.95 2.61 5.41
N LEU A 99 -8.72 2.17 5.66
CA LEU A 99 -8.27 0.84 5.24
C LEU A 99 -8.90 -0.30 6.05
N GLU A 100 -9.54 -0.03 7.19
CA GLU A 100 -10.35 -1.04 7.91
C GLU A 100 -11.55 -1.56 7.10
N LEU A 101 -11.99 -0.84 6.06
CA LEU A 101 -12.97 -1.35 5.09
C LEU A 101 -12.54 -2.64 4.38
N GLN A 102 -11.26 -3.03 4.45
CA GLN A 102 -10.79 -4.34 3.97
C GLN A 102 -11.25 -5.51 4.84
N ASN A 103 -11.60 -5.24 6.10
CA ASN A 103 -11.96 -6.29 7.06
C ASN A 103 -13.43 -6.73 6.95
N GLU A 104 -14.22 -6.06 6.12
CA GLU A 104 -15.63 -6.37 5.89
C GLU A 104 -15.92 -6.66 4.43
N TYR A 105 -16.93 -7.49 4.18
CA TYR A 105 -17.30 -7.93 2.84
C TYR A 105 -18.61 -7.30 2.37
N ALA A 106 -18.64 -6.95 1.08
CA ALA A 106 -19.84 -6.58 0.34
C ALA A 106 -20.32 -7.78 -0.47
N ASN A 107 -21.57 -8.13 -0.30
CA ASN A 107 -22.21 -9.25 -1.03
C ASN A 107 -22.52 -8.88 -2.47
N PRO A 108 -22.77 -9.87 -3.36
CA PRO A 108 -23.32 -9.63 -4.69
C PRO A 108 -24.55 -8.74 -4.64
N PHE A 109 -24.67 -7.82 -5.57
CA PHE A 109 -25.73 -6.81 -5.58
C PHE A 109 -26.11 -6.42 -7.01
N THR A 110 -27.42 -6.31 -7.29
CA THR A 110 -27.94 -5.90 -8.59
C THR A 110 -28.94 -4.77 -8.42
N SER A 111 -28.76 -3.65 -9.13
CA SER A 111 -29.79 -2.62 -9.25
C SER A 111 -30.70 -2.90 -10.43
N THR A 112 -32.01 -2.71 -10.23
CA THR A 112 -33.03 -2.91 -11.27
C THR A 112 -33.27 -1.68 -12.14
N SER A 113 -32.67 -0.53 -11.77
CA SER A 113 -32.79 0.73 -12.49
C SER A 113 -31.57 1.62 -12.21
N ALA A 114 -31.37 2.64 -13.03
CA ALA A 114 -30.26 3.59 -12.86
C ALA A 114 -30.37 4.35 -11.55
N GLN A 115 -29.36 4.25 -10.71
CA GLN A 115 -29.28 4.79 -9.36
C GLN A 115 -28.07 5.71 -9.18
N SER A 116 -28.16 6.68 -8.25
CA SER A 116 -27.07 7.58 -7.91
C SER A 116 -25.98 6.88 -7.05
N PHE A 117 -24.79 7.48 -6.98
CA PHE A 117 -23.73 7.02 -6.10
C PHE A 117 -24.22 6.93 -4.65
N GLU A 118 -24.88 7.95 -4.14
CA GLU A 118 -25.39 7.98 -2.76
C GLU A 118 -26.38 6.85 -2.47
N TRP A 119 -27.19 6.48 -3.46
CA TRP A 119 -28.10 5.35 -3.31
C TRP A 119 -27.33 4.04 -3.14
N TYR A 120 -26.32 3.77 -3.99
CA TYR A 120 -25.46 2.59 -3.88
C TYR A 120 -24.72 2.59 -2.53
N PHE A 121 -24.16 3.72 -2.13
CA PHE A 121 -23.45 3.87 -0.86
C PHE A 121 -24.33 3.45 0.33
N LYS A 122 -25.60 3.86 0.34
CA LYS A 122 -26.57 3.49 1.39
C LYS A 122 -26.99 2.02 1.30
N GLN A 123 -27.28 1.51 0.10
CA GLN A 123 -27.75 0.13 -0.09
C GLN A 123 -26.67 -0.92 0.20
N MET A 124 -25.42 -0.60 -0.05
CA MET A 124 -24.29 -1.48 0.22
C MET A 124 -23.74 -1.36 1.64
N GLU A 125 -24.39 -0.55 2.47
CA GLU A 125 -24.09 -0.38 3.90
C GLU A 125 -22.60 -0.10 4.16
N PHE A 126 -22.05 0.93 3.50
CA PHE A 126 -20.69 1.39 3.76
C PHE A 126 -20.57 2.09 5.14
N TYR A 127 -21.15 1.48 6.17
CA TYR A 127 -21.05 1.95 7.55
C TYR A 127 -19.70 1.56 8.10
N PHE A 128 -18.91 2.56 8.40
CA PHE A 128 -17.60 2.35 8.96
C PHE A 128 -17.17 3.64 9.67
N ALA A 129 -16.78 3.53 10.94
CA ALA A 129 -16.29 4.66 11.73
C ALA A 129 -17.10 5.94 11.50
N GLU A 130 -18.44 5.88 11.61
CA GLU A 130 -19.35 6.97 11.32
C GLU A 130 -19.10 7.63 9.95
N LEU A 131 -18.82 6.82 8.92
CA LEU A 131 -18.54 7.30 7.57
C LEU A 131 -19.76 8.02 6.96
N GLU A 132 -19.55 9.27 6.59
CA GLU A 132 -20.56 10.12 5.93
C GLU A 132 -20.08 10.53 4.54
N LEU A 133 -21.03 10.78 3.63
CA LEU A 133 -20.78 11.47 2.38
C LEU A 133 -20.65 12.97 2.62
N GLY A 134 -19.53 13.55 2.18
CA GLY A 134 -19.30 14.98 2.15
C GLY A 134 -19.61 15.58 0.78
N ILE A 135 -18.59 16.13 0.11
CA ILE A 135 -18.69 16.62 -1.25
C ILE A 135 -19.03 15.45 -2.18
N ASN A 136 -20.00 15.64 -3.06
CA ASN A 136 -20.39 14.65 -4.07
C ASN A 136 -20.64 15.33 -5.41
N GLU A 137 -19.59 15.45 -6.23
CA GLU A 137 -19.66 16.07 -7.57
C GLU A 137 -20.30 15.16 -8.63
N VAL A 138 -20.51 13.86 -8.33
CA VAL A 138 -21.15 12.90 -9.23
C VAL A 138 -22.64 12.65 -8.89
N SER A 139 -23.24 13.50 -8.09
CA SER A 139 -24.62 13.36 -7.61
C SER A 139 -25.68 13.32 -8.72
N ASP A 140 -25.39 13.91 -9.87
CA ASP A 140 -26.23 13.95 -11.07
C ASP A 140 -26.13 12.67 -11.92
N ALA A 141 -25.06 11.89 -11.77
CA ALA A 141 -24.85 10.65 -12.49
C ALA A 141 -25.72 9.51 -11.90
N LYS A 142 -26.28 8.68 -12.80
CA LYS A 142 -27.03 7.48 -12.41
C LYS A 142 -26.61 6.32 -13.29
N LEU A 143 -26.32 5.19 -12.67
CA LEU A 143 -25.87 3.97 -13.34
C LEU A 143 -26.74 2.78 -12.93
N THR A 144 -26.87 1.80 -13.83
CA THR A 144 -27.48 0.50 -13.52
C THR A 144 -26.35 -0.55 -13.47
N LEU A 145 -26.05 -1.04 -12.26
CA LEU A 145 -24.89 -1.89 -12.00
C LEU A 145 -25.30 -3.23 -11.39
N THR A 146 -24.57 -4.28 -11.78
CA THR A 146 -24.60 -5.61 -11.16
C THR A 146 -23.19 -5.95 -10.69
N PHE A 147 -23.06 -6.35 -9.43
CA PHE A 147 -21.83 -6.86 -8.83
C PHE A 147 -22.06 -8.35 -8.54
N GLU A 148 -21.41 -9.22 -9.30
CA GLU A 148 -21.66 -10.67 -9.27
C GLU A 148 -20.90 -11.40 -8.17
N SER A 149 -19.76 -10.85 -7.73
CA SER A 149 -18.87 -11.47 -6.74
C SER A 149 -18.96 -10.82 -5.37
N GLN A 150 -18.64 -11.58 -4.34
CA GLN A 150 -18.31 -11.02 -3.03
C GLN A 150 -16.88 -10.46 -3.08
N GLU A 151 -16.68 -9.28 -2.52
CA GLU A 151 -15.40 -8.59 -2.41
C GLU A 151 -15.34 -7.79 -1.10
N THR A 152 -14.18 -7.27 -0.72
CA THR A 152 -14.10 -6.42 0.47
C THR A 152 -14.90 -5.13 0.26
N LYS A 153 -15.38 -4.50 1.33
CA LYS A 153 -16.06 -3.21 1.22
C LYS A 153 -15.19 -2.14 0.58
N LEU A 154 -13.88 -2.16 0.83
CA LEU A 154 -12.95 -1.22 0.21
C LEU A 154 -12.87 -1.43 -1.31
N GLU A 155 -12.72 -2.67 -1.78
CA GLU A 155 -12.71 -2.99 -3.22
C GLU A 155 -14.03 -2.59 -3.88
N ARG A 156 -15.16 -2.92 -3.25
CA ARG A 156 -16.49 -2.54 -3.74
C ARG A 156 -16.66 -1.01 -3.83
N LEU A 157 -16.24 -0.27 -2.82
CA LEU A 157 -16.30 1.20 -2.83
C LEU A 157 -15.45 1.77 -3.97
N ARG A 158 -14.24 1.27 -4.15
CA ARG A 158 -13.34 1.71 -5.23
C ARG A 158 -13.87 1.31 -6.61
N SER A 159 -14.43 0.10 -6.75
CA SER A 159 -15.11 -0.32 -7.97
C SER A 159 -16.28 0.62 -8.29
N LEU A 160 -17.11 0.95 -7.30
CA LEU A 160 -18.22 1.89 -7.47
C LEU A 160 -17.74 3.28 -7.90
N LEU A 161 -16.72 3.84 -7.23
CA LEU A 161 -16.12 5.14 -7.58
C LEU A 161 -15.57 5.14 -9.03
N ASN A 162 -14.89 4.06 -9.42
CA ASN A 162 -14.39 3.91 -10.79
C ASN A 162 -15.54 3.86 -11.83
N LYS A 163 -16.67 3.19 -11.52
CA LYS A 163 -17.84 3.17 -12.41
C LYS A 163 -18.44 4.57 -12.61
N PHE A 164 -18.45 5.38 -11.54
CA PHE A 164 -18.92 6.76 -11.59
C PHE A 164 -17.90 7.76 -12.13
N ASP A 165 -16.72 7.31 -12.57
CA ASP A 165 -15.63 8.15 -13.04
C ASP A 165 -15.25 9.23 -12.01
N ALA A 166 -15.03 8.78 -10.80
CA ALA A 166 -14.84 9.64 -9.65
C ALA A 166 -13.50 9.40 -8.97
N GLU A 167 -12.90 10.48 -8.49
CA GLU A 167 -11.82 10.49 -7.52
C GLU A 167 -12.36 10.79 -6.13
N PHE A 168 -11.59 10.48 -5.10
CA PHE A 168 -12.08 10.63 -3.74
C PHE A 168 -10.95 10.90 -2.75
N GLU A 169 -11.33 11.47 -1.62
CA GLU A 169 -10.49 11.57 -0.42
C GLU A 169 -11.30 11.27 0.82
N PHE A 170 -10.66 10.67 1.83
CA PHE A 170 -11.22 10.58 3.17
C PHE A 170 -10.70 11.72 4.03
N VAL A 171 -11.61 12.34 4.78
CA VAL A 171 -11.30 13.43 5.70
C VAL A 171 -11.71 13.03 7.10
N THR A 172 -10.74 12.91 8.00
CA THR A 172 -10.98 12.67 9.42
C THR A 172 -11.54 13.94 10.09
N LYS A 173 -12.57 13.81 10.89
CA LYS A 173 -13.09 14.86 11.75
C LYS A 173 -12.96 14.44 13.20
N LEU A 174 -12.43 15.33 14.02
CA LEU A 174 -12.27 15.14 15.45
C LEU A 174 -13.16 16.14 16.21
N ASN A 175 -13.45 15.80 17.47
CA ASN A 175 -14.04 16.70 18.44
C ASN A 175 -12.95 17.69 18.98
N ASP A 176 -13.37 18.68 19.74
CA ASP A 176 -12.46 19.70 20.31
C ASP A 176 -11.44 19.11 21.30
N ASP A 177 -11.75 17.97 21.91
CA ASP A 177 -10.86 17.22 22.81
C ASP A 177 -9.92 16.24 22.07
N TYR A 178 -9.91 16.28 20.74
CA TYR A 178 -9.18 15.38 19.84
C TYR A 178 -9.69 13.92 19.82
N SER A 179 -10.82 13.60 20.46
CA SER A 179 -11.49 12.32 20.25
C SER A 179 -12.04 12.21 18.83
N PHE A 180 -12.18 10.98 18.34
CA PHE A 180 -12.72 10.76 16.99
C PHE A 180 -14.21 11.14 16.93
N ASN A 181 -14.60 11.85 15.86
CA ASN A 181 -15.99 12.18 15.58
C ASN A 181 -16.50 11.34 14.41
N LYS A 182 -15.93 11.52 13.22
CA LYS A 182 -16.35 10.82 12.00
C LYS A 182 -15.29 10.84 10.90
N LEU A 183 -15.50 9.96 9.94
CA LEU A 183 -14.80 9.95 8.66
C LEU A 183 -15.75 10.48 7.57
N VAL A 184 -15.26 11.36 6.72
CA VAL A 184 -16.03 11.95 5.62
C VAL A 184 -15.44 11.53 4.30
N LEU A 185 -16.23 10.93 3.42
CA LEU A 185 -15.86 10.60 2.04
C LEU A 185 -16.27 11.77 1.13
N ASN A 186 -15.28 12.46 0.58
CA ASN A 186 -15.49 13.45 -0.48
C ASN A 186 -15.27 12.79 -1.84
N ILE A 187 -16.14 13.08 -2.80
CA ILE A 187 -16.14 12.51 -4.13
C ILE A 187 -16.09 13.65 -5.15
N TYR A 188 -15.15 13.56 -6.05
CA TYR A 188 -14.90 14.54 -7.10
C TYR A 188 -15.03 13.86 -8.47
N LYS A 189 -15.46 14.60 -9.51
CA LYS A 189 -15.31 14.11 -10.89
C LYS A 189 -13.85 13.86 -11.18
N ALA A 190 -13.54 12.77 -11.87
CA ALA A 190 -12.15 12.43 -12.18
C ALA A 190 -11.45 13.57 -12.94
N HIS A 191 -10.16 13.74 -12.67
CA HIS A 191 -9.36 14.78 -13.29
C HIS A 191 -9.31 14.63 -14.82
N ASP A 192 -9.71 15.70 -15.52
CA ASP A 192 -9.61 15.84 -16.97
C ASP A 192 -9.38 17.31 -17.35
N ASP A 193 -9.52 17.64 -18.63
CA ASP A 193 -9.37 19.03 -19.13
C ASP A 193 -10.41 20.00 -18.49
N ASN A 194 -11.53 19.51 -17.93
CA ASN A 194 -12.64 20.30 -17.41
C ASN A 194 -12.82 20.18 -15.88
N HIS A 195 -12.28 19.13 -15.28
CA HIS A 195 -12.47 18.82 -13.87
C HIS A 195 -11.12 18.67 -13.16
N GLN A 196 -11.01 19.23 -11.97
CA GLN A 196 -9.74 19.21 -11.22
C GLN A 196 -9.50 17.88 -10.50
N GLY A 197 -10.54 17.14 -10.14
CA GLY A 197 -10.44 15.98 -9.26
C GLY A 197 -10.01 16.38 -7.85
N VAL A 198 -9.32 15.46 -7.15
CA VAL A 198 -8.66 15.76 -5.88
C VAL A 198 -7.45 16.66 -6.13
N GLY A 199 -7.24 17.67 -5.29
CA GLY A 199 -6.15 18.65 -5.44
C GLY A 199 -6.50 19.83 -6.34
N LYS A 200 -5.50 20.58 -6.77
CA LYS A 200 -5.67 21.78 -7.59
C LYS A 200 -4.50 22.03 -8.52
N VAL A 201 -4.72 22.82 -9.57
CA VAL A 201 -3.64 23.31 -10.43
C VAL A 201 -2.86 24.42 -9.71
N ARG A 202 -1.56 24.19 -9.49
CA ARG A 202 -0.63 25.06 -8.76
C ARG A 202 0.24 25.84 -9.74
N SER A 203 -0.33 26.87 -10.36
CA SER A 203 0.41 27.79 -11.25
C SER A 203 1.45 28.63 -10.51
N ASP A 204 1.34 28.73 -9.19
CA ASP A 204 2.26 29.41 -8.29
C ASP A 204 3.53 28.59 -7.97
N ILE A 205 3.54 27.29 -8.29
CA ILE A 205 4.65 26.38 -8.02
C ILE A 205 5.23 25.83 -9.32
N SER A 206 6.56 25.93 -9.44
CA SER A 206 7.32 25.35 -10.53
C SER A 206 8.57 24.66 -10.00
N LEU A 207 8.76 23.41 -10.36
CA LEU A 207 9.87 22.57 -9.89
C LEU A 207 11.00 22.60 -10.91
N HIS A 208 12.18 23.05 -10.49
CA HIS A 208 13.36 23.21 -11.34
C HIS A 208 14.52 22.35 -10.81
N TYR A 209 15.10 21.54 -11.69
CA TYR A 209 16.34 20.80 -11.37
C TYR A 209 17.47 21.77 -10.98
N GLY A 210 18.19 21.43 -9.93
CA GLY A 210 19.29 22.22 -9.38
C GLY A 210 18.88 23.46 -8.57
N LYS A 211 17.57 23.77 -8.47
CA LYS A 211 17.03 24.86 -7.66
C LYS A 211 16.25 24.34 -6.45
N ASN A 212 15.15 23.65 -6.68
CA ASN A 212 14.30 23.11 -5.62
C ASN A 212 14.13 21.58 -5.67
N ILE A 213 14.67 20.91 -6.71
CA ILE A 213 14.73 19.46 -6.81
C ILE A 213 16.16 18.96 -7.12
N LYS A 214 16.53 17.82 -6.56
CA LYS A 214 17.85 17.16 -6.76
C LYS A 214 17.93 16.37 -8.05
N GLY A 215 16.84 15.83 -8.52
CA GLY A 215 16.76 15.02 -9.72
C GLY A 215 15.35 14.54 -9.99
N VAL A 216 15.14 14.14 -11.22
CA VAL A 216 13.89 13.54 -11.70
C VAL A 216 14.24 12.16 -12.23
N GLN A 217 13.59 11.13 -11.72
CA GLN A 217 13.58 9.81 -12.33
C GLN A 217 12.30 9.70 -13.16
N ARG A 218 12.42 9.30 -14.41
CA ARG A 218 11.29 9.04 -15.31
C ARG A 218 11.18 7.55 -15.57
N VAL A 219 10.02 6.97 -15.29
CA VAL A 219 9.65 5.61 -15.67
C VAL A 219 8.58 5.69 -16.76
N ILE A 220 8.78 4.97 -17.85
CA ILE A 220 7.80 4.83 -18.93
C ILE A 220 7.34 3.38 -18.90
N ASP A 221 6.10 3.17 -18.51
CA ASP A 221 5.50 1.84 -18.35
C ASP A 221 4.52 1.54 -19.49
N LYS A 222 4.76 0.43 -20.19
CA LYS A 222 3.93 -0.10 -21.27
C LYS A 222 3.22 -1.40 -20.90
N THR A 223 3.34 -1.88 -19.67
CA THR A 223 2.81 -3.18 -19.24
C THR A 223 1.30 -3.27 -19.36
N GLN A 224 0.60 -2.16 -19.14
CA GLN A 224 -0.86 -2.06 -19.25
C GLN A 224 -1.34 -1.54 -20.63
N LEU A 225 -0.41 -1.19 -21.53
CA LEU A 225 -0.77 -0.60 -22.81
C LEU A 225 -1.56 -1.57 -23.68
N PHE A 226 -2.70 -1.10 -24.17
CA PHE A 226 -3.46 -1.75 -25.23
C PHE A 226 -4.10 -0.66 -26.12
N ASN A 227 -4.28 -0.95 -27.40
CA ASN A 227 -4.84 0.00 -28.37
C ASN A 227 -6.08 -0.55 -29.10
N ALA A 228 -6.57 -1.72 -28.69
CA ALA A 228 -7.87 -2.25 -29.03
C ALA A 228 -8.47 -3.01 -27.84
N GLY A 229 -9.68 -2.66 -27.42
CA GLY A 229 -10.33 -3.23 -26.24
C GLY A 229 -11.70 -3.82 -26.56
N LYS A 230 -11.98 -5.06 -26.09
CA LYS A 230 -13.31 -5.63 -26.06
C LYS A 230 -13.88 -5.45 -24.66
N PHE A 231 -15.07 -4.88 -24.59
CA PHE A 231 -15.77 -4.65 -23.33
C PHE A 231 -17.09 -5.39 -23.37
N THR A 232 -17.30 -6.26 -22.38
CA THR A 232 -18.53 -7.06 -22.22
C THR A 232 -19.18 -6.67 -20.91
N GLY A 233 -20.43 -6.27 -20.96
CA GLY A 233 -21.25 -5.99 -19.78
C GLY A 233 -21.89 -7.24 -19.18
N ALA A 234 -22.72 -7.06 -18.17
CA ALA A 234 -23.50 -8.13 -17.55
C ALA A 234 -24.34 -8.86 -18.62
N ASP A 235 -24.60 -10.14 -18.40
CA ASP A 235 -25.37 -10.99 -19.31
C ASP A 235 -24.86 -11.02 -20.77
N GLY A 236 -23.56 -10.74 -20.97
CA GLY A 236 -22.96 -10.74 -22.29
C GLY A 236 -23.27 -9.50 -23.14
N LEU A 237 -23.72 -8.40 -22.54
CA LEU A 237 -23.97 -7.13 -23.22
C LEU A 237 -22.72 -6.69 -24.01
N THR A 238 -22.90 -6.27 -25.27
CA THR A 238 -21.80 -5.79 -26.13
C THR A 238 -22.13 -4.44 -26.75
N ILE A 239 -21.08 -3.76 -27.27
CA ILE A 239 -21.19 -2.45 -27.95
C ILE A 239 -21.45 -2.58 -29.45
N LYS A 240 -21.83 -3.75 -29.96
CA LYS A 240 -21.89 -4.09 -31.40
C LYS A 240 -22.71 -3.12 -32.24
N ASP A 241 -23.78 -2.55 -31.67
CA ASP A 241 -24.70 -1.68 -32.42
C ASP A 241 -24.35 -0.19 -32.32
N ILE A 242 -23.24 0.14 -31.65
CA ILE A 242 -22.80 1.52 -31.40
C ILE A 242 -21.79 1.94 -32.46
N GLU A 243 -21.90 3.20 -32.87
CA GLU A 243 -20.88 3.90 -33.63
C GLU A 243 -20.48 5.18 -32.90
N ARG A 244 -19.17 5.34 -32.64
CA ARG A 244 -18.62 6.54 -31.99
C ARG A 244 -17.20 6.80 -32.50
N SER A 245 -16.87 8.08 -32.69
CA SER A 245 -15.56 8.56 -33.09
C SER A 245 -15.19 9.79 -32.28
N ASP A 246 -14.09 9.71 -31.54
CA ASP A 246 -13.51 10.82 -30.82
C ASP A 246 -12.24 11.29 -31.57
N LYS A 247 -12.13 12.59 -31.82
CA LYS A 247 -11.01 13.19 -32.55
C LYS A 247 -10.12 13.98 -31.60
N ASN A 248 -8.82 13.98 -31.89
CA ASN A 248 -7.85 14.83 -31.19
C ASN A 248 -7.98 16.32 -31.57
N LYS A 249 -7.16 17.18 -30.95
CA LYS A 249 -7.14 18.64 -31.19
C LYS A 249 -6.83 19.01 -32.64
N ASN A 250 -6.24 18.12 -33.43
CA ASN A 250 -5.92 18.30 -34.85
C ASN A 250 -7.01 17.75 -35.79
N GLY A 251 -8.14 17.30 -35.27
CA GLY A 251 -9.25 16.76 -36.03
C GLY A 251 -9.04 15.31 -36.52
N VAL A 252 -7.94 14.66 -36.13
CA VAL A 252 -7.62 13.28 -36.51
C VAL A 252 -8.36 12.32 -35.55
N GLU A 253 -8.95 11.23 -36.10
CA GLU A 253 -9.62 10.21 -35.32
C GLU A 253 -8.62 9.52 -34.42
N GLU A 254 -8.83 9.66 -33.12
CA GLU A 254 -7.94 9.12 -32.09
C GLU A 254 -8.51 7.88 -31.43
N PHE A 255 -9.84 7.84 -31.23
CA PHE A 255 -10.55 6.68 -30.67
C PHE A 255 -11.84 6.43 -31.44
N TYR A 256 -12.14 5.16 -31.74
CA TYR A 256 -13.39 4.86 -32.41
C TYR A 256 -13.94 3.47 -32.12
N THR A 257 -15.25 3.29 -32.39
CA THR A 257 -15.92 1.98 -32.62
C THR A 257 -16.86 2.12 -33.81
N ARG A 258 -17.13 1.03 -34.53
CA ARG A 258 -18.02 0.98 -35.70
C ARG A 258 -19.12 -0.04 -35.49
N LYS A 259 -20.29 0.21 -36.05
CA LYS A 259 -21.40 -0.78 -36.06
C LYS A 259 -20.94 -2.13 -36.61
N GLY A 260 -21.39 -3.20 -35.98
CA GLY A 260 -20.98 -4.58 -36.29
C GLY A 260 -19.71 -5.02 -35.58
N ASN A 261 -18.99 -4.11 -34.92
CA ASN A 261 -17.78 -4.44 -34.15
C ASN A 261 -18.04 -4.37 -32.63
N VAL A 262 -17.43 -5.27 -31.90
CA VAL A 262 -17.56 -5.37 -30.41
C VAL A 262 -16.37 -4.70 -29.68
N MET A 263 -15.47 -4.05 -30.41
CA MET A 263 -14.25 -3.46 -29.88
C MET A 263 -14.20 -1.96 -30.07
N VAL A 264 -13.47 -1.27 -29.19
CA VAL A 264 -13.01 0.10 -29.35
C VAL A 264 -11.54 0.11 -29.76
N TYR A 265 -11.11 1.10 -30.52
CA TYR A 265 -9.79 1.19 -31.16
C TYR A 265 -9.15 2.54 -30.98
N ALA A 266 -7.81 2.56 -30.84
CA ALA A 266 -6.96 3.75 -30.80
C ALA A 266 -5.92 3.69 -31.95
N PRO A 267 -6.27 4.16 -33.16
CA PRO A 267 -5.43 3.98 -34.36
C PRO A 267 -4.08 4.71 -34.26
N LEU A 268 -4.02 5.89 -33.65
CA LEU A 268 -2.76 6.61 -33.48
C LEU A 268 -1.82 5.86 -32.56
N SER A 269 -2.34 5.31 -31.45
CA SER A 269 -1.56 4.47 -30.56
C SER A 269 -1.06 3.20 -31.25
N MET A 270 -1.87 2.57 -32.11
CA MET A 270 -1.44 1.37 -32.85
C MET A 270 -0.26 1.69 -33.80
N VAL A 271 -0.23 2.88 -34.40
CA VAL A 271 0.91 3.30 -35.24
C VAL A 271 2.18 3.49 -34.41
N ASP A 272 2.07 4.08 -33.21
CA ASP A 272 3.22 4.34 -32.34
C ASP A 272 3.70 3.08 -31.58
N TYR A 273 2.77 2.19 -31.23
CA TYR A 273 3.00 0.98 -30.43
C TYR A 273 2.38 -0.27 -31.08
N PRO A 274 2.88 -0.68 -32.25
CA PRO A 274 2.33 -1.81 -32.98
C PRO A 274 2.66 -3.14 -32.31
N SER A 275 1.70 -4.09 -32.35
CA SER A 275 1.95 -5.48 -32.01
C SER A 275 2.50 -6.23 -33.22
N HIS A 276 3.59 -6.96 -33.04
CA HIS A 276 4.22 -7.77 -34.09
C HIS A 276 3.93 -9.28 -33.92
N THR A 277 2.93 -9.65 -33.12
CA THR A 277 2.60 -11.07 -32.86
C THR A 277 1.94 -11.79 -34.04
N ARG A 278 1.39 -11.06 -35.02
CA ARG A 278 0.75 -11.63 -36.21
C ARG A 278 1.61 -11.48 -37.46
N LYS A 279 1.82 -12.58 -38.18
CA LYS A 279 2.73 -12.71 -39.33
C LYS A 279 2.43 -11.78 -40.52
N ASN A 280 1.20 -11.29 -40.65
CA ASN A 280 0.77 -10.66 -41.92
C ASN A 280 0.91 -9.12 -41.94
N GLY A 281 1.45 -8.50 -40.88
CA GLY A 281 1.68 -7.04 -40.83
C GLY A 281 0.40 -6.15 -40.93
N VAL A 282 -0.77 -6.75 -41.18
CA VAL A 282 -2.04 -6.05 -41.39
C VAL A 282 -2.78 -5.81 -40.06
N ASP A 283 -2.55 -6.68 -39.07
CA ASP A 283 -3.18 -6.62 -37.77
C ASP A 283 -2.12 -6.38 -36.69
N GLN A 284 -1.91 -5.12 -36.34
CA GLN A 284 -0.89 -4.67 -35.39
C GLN A 284 -1.50 -4.19 -34.05
N TRP A 285 -2.76 -4.55 -33.77
CA TRP A 285 -3.43 -4.16 -32.55
C TRP A 285 -2.96 -4.97 -31.34
N THR A 286 -2.65 -4.27 -30.26
CA THR A 286 -2.52 -4.86 -28.92
C THR A 286 -3.90 -4.90 -28.27
N ARG A 287 -4.42 -6.11 -28.01
CA ARG A 287 -5.79 -6.33 -27.55
C ARG A 287 -5.86 -6.67 -26.09
N LYS A 288 -6.96 -6.21 -25.45
CA LYS A 288 -7.33 -6.59 -24.09
C LYS A 288 -8.83 -6.79 -24.00
N ASP A 289 -9.28 -7.81 -23.26
CA ASP A 289 -10.69 -8.11 -23.01
C ASP A 289 -11.03 -7.74 -21.56
N PHE A 290 -12.19 -7.10 -21.38
CA PHE A 290 -12.70 -6.65 -20.09
C PHE A 290 -14.11 -7.22 -19.88
N GLN A 291 -14.32 -7.82 -18.72
CA GLN A 291 -15.65 -8.13 -18.20
C GLN A 291 -16.07 -7.01 -17.25
N THR A 292 -17.31 -6.58 -17.35
CA THR A 292 -17.82 -5.46 -16.54
C THR A 292 -19.25 -5.74 -16.09
N GLU A 293 -19.70 -4.99 -15.12
CA GLU A 293 -21.03 -5.11 -14.51
C GLU A 293 -22.07 -4.15 -15.11
N TYR A 294 -21.76 -3.48 -16.23
CA TYR A 294 -22.71 -2.57 -16.89
C TYR A 294 -23.84 -3.33 -17.57
N THR A 295 -25.07 -2.91 -17.29
CA THR A 295 -26.29 -3.44 -17.92
C THR A 295 -26.84 -2.51 -19.00
N ASN A 296 -26.28 -1.32 -19.16
CA ASN A 296 -26.66 -0.31 -20.15
C ASN A 296 -25.53 -0.12 -21.18
N VAL A 297 -25.88 -0.23 -22.47
CA VAL A 297 -24.88 -0.15 -23.56
C VAL A 297 -24.20 1.21 -23.66
N ASN A 298 -24.89 2.30 -23.38
CA ASN A 298 -24.28 3.64 -23.44
C ASN A 298 -23.27 3.85 -22.31
N GLU A 299 -23.56 3.34 -21.11
CA GLU A 299 -22.68 3.34 -19.98
C GLU A 299 -21.43 2.47 -20.26
N LEU A 300 -21.63 1.29 -20.84
CA LEU A 300 -20.55 0.38 -21.25
C LEU A 300 -19.64 1.06 -22.29
N VAL A 301 -20.21 1.76 -23.30
CA VAL A 301 -19.42 2.49 -24.29
C VAL A 301 -18.65 3.65 -23.66
N ALA A 302 -19.27 4.41 -22.77
CA ALA A 302 -18.60 5.51 -22.07
C ALA A 302 -17.39 4.98 -21.26
N TYR A 303 -17.58 3.89 -20.53
CA TYR A 303 -16.50 3.22 -19.80
C TYR A 303 -15.40 2.69 -20.73
N ALA A 304 -15.77 2.05 -21.84
CA ALA A 304 -14.82 1.50 -22.82
C ALA A 304 -13.91 2.58 -23.40
N PHE A 305 -14.47 3.72 -23.81
CA PHE A 305 -13.70 4.84 -24.36
C PHE A 305 -12.81 5.48 -23.29
N ARG A 306 -13.32 5.66 -22.08
CA ARG A 306 -12.56 6.20 -20.95
C ARG A 306 -11.36 5.30 -20.58
N THR A 307 -11.59 4.01 -20.50
CA THR A 307 -10.54 3.03 -20.23
C THR A 307 -9.50 2.96 -21.34
N LEU A 308 -9.93 2.97 -22.61
CA LEU A 308 -9.00 3.00 -23.74
C LEU A 308 -8.15 4.28 -23.73
N LYS A 309 -8.75 5.46 -23.52
CA LYS A 309 -8.00 6.74 -23.42
C LYS A 309 -6.91 6.69 -22.36
N LYS A 310 -7.17 6.02 -21.25
CA LYS A 310 -6.25 5.90 -20.11
C LYS A 310 -5.04 5.01 -20.42
N TYR A 311 -5.22 3.94 -21.19
CA TYR A 311 -4.20 2.90 -21.41
C TYR A 311 -3.69 2.79 -22.84
N ALA A 312 -4.22 3.58 -23.77
CA ALA A 312 -3.76 3.56 -25.16
C ALA A 312 -2.32 4.05 -25.33
N TYR A 313 -1.81 4.82 -24.39
CA TYR A 313 -0.44 5.34 -24.37
C TYR A 313 0.30 4.88 -23.09
N PRO A 314 1.64 4.88 -23.13
CA PRO A 314 2.43 4.53 -21.93
C PRO A 314 2.09 5.40 -20.72
N ILE A 315 2.04 4.77 -19.56
CA ILE A 315 1.99 5.50 -18.30
C ILE A 315 3.37 6.05 -18.01
N VAL A 316 3.47 7.33 -17.74
CA VAL A 316 4.73 8.00 -17.44
C VAL A 316 4.69 8.49 -15.99
N THR A 317 5.61 7.98 -15.19
CA THR A 317 5.76 8.36 -13.79
C THR A 317 7.07 9.11 -13.60
N TYR A 318 7.01 10.18 -12.83
CA TYR A 318 8.17 10.99 -12.46
C TYR A 318 8.31 10.99 -10.94
N THR A 319 9.46 10.51 -10.46
CA THR A 319 9.79 10.56 -9.04
C THR A 319 10.80 11.66 -8.79
N ILE A 320 10.50 12.54 -7.85
CA ILE A 320 11.29 13.73 -7.53
C ILE A 320 11.71 13.68 -6.08
N ASN A 321 13.03 13.74 -5.85
CA ASN A 321 13.61 13.90 -4.51
C ASN A 321 13.80 15.38 -4.23
N ALA A 322 13.25 15.86 -3.12
CA ALA A 322 13.35 17.25 -2.70
C ALA A 322 14.78 17.60 -2.24
N PHE A 323 15.19 18.87 -2.43
CA PHE A 323 16.32 19.44 -1.71
C PHE A 323 15.96 19.70 -0.23
N SER A 324 16.97 19.95 0.59
CA SER A 324 16.84 20.23 2.03
C SER A 324 15.93 21.41 2.41
N ASN A 325 15.60 22.29 1.45
CA ASN A 325 14.63 23.38 1.65
C ASN A 325 13.23 22.94 1.21
N TRP A 326 12.70 21.95 1.90
CA TRP A 326 11.33 21.41 1.69
C TRP A 326 10.22 22.46 1.85
N LEU A 327 10.51 23.61 2.49
CA LEU A 327 9.52 24.66 2.76
C LEU A 327 8.77 25.13 1.50
N ASP A 328 9.41 25.14 0.34
CA ASP A 328 8.76 25.56 -0.91
C ASP A 328 7.90 24.43 -1.55
N ILE A 329 8.17 23.16 -1.19
CA ILE A 329 7.49 21.98 -1.74
C ILE A 329 6.45 21.42 -0.77
N SER A 330 6.55 21.72 0.53
CA SER A 330 5.56 21.32 1.56
C SER A 330 4.15 21.86 1.27
N ALA A 331 4.06 22.94 0.49
CA ALA A 331 2.79 23.47 0.01
C ALA A 331 2.16 22.69 -1.15
N VAL A 332 2.82 21.65 -1.70
CA VAL A 332 2.28 20.78 -2.76
C VAL A 332 1.59 19.58 -2.12
N ASN A 333 0.30 19.43 -2.37
CA ASN A 333 -0.51 18.37 -1.82
C ASN A 333 -0.75 17.24 -2.82
N LEU A 334 -1.19 16.10 -2.28
CA LEU A 334 -1.66 14.97 -3.07
C LEU A 334 -2.77 15.44 -4.02
N GLY A 335 -2.69 15.06 -5.30
CA GLY A 335 -3.61 15.49 -6.35
C GLY A 335 -3.28 16.84 -7.01
N ASP A 336 -2.38 17.66 -6.43
CA ASP A 336 -1.98 18.92 -7.05
C ASP A 336 -1.22 18.71 -8.36
N THR A 337 -1.49 19.57 -9.33
CA THR A 337 -0.78 19.60 -10.61
C THR A 337 0.20 20.75 -10.62
N VAL A 338 1.48 20.46 -10.90
CA VAL A 338 2.58 21.44 -10.93
C VAL A 338 3.37 21.38 -12.23
N MET A 339 4.11 22.44 -12.54
CA MET A 339 5.05 22.45 -13.66
C MET A 339 6.42 21.92 -13.23
N ILE A 340 6.99 21.02 -14.04
CA ILE A 340 8.32 20.44 -13.83
C ILE A 340 9.24 20.82 -14.97
N HIS A 341 10.42 21.34 -14.65
CA HIS A 341 11.46 21.74 -15.59
C HIS A 341 12.78 21.04 -15.28
N ASP A 342 13.27 20.21 -16.22
CA ASP A 342 14.58 19.57 -16.10
C ASP A 342 15.32 19.57 -17.43
N LYS A 343 16.48 20.21 -17.46
CA LYS A 343 17.33 20.33 -18.66
C LYS A 343 18.16 19.08 -18.94
N ASN A 344 18.25 18.13 -18.01
CA ASN A 344 19.08 16.93 -18.15
C ASN A 344 18.42 15.84 -19.00
N PHE A 345 17.15 15.99 -19.34
CA PHE A 345 16.51 15.07 -20.30
C PHE A 345 16.80 15.48 -21.73
N VAL A 346 16.96 14.51 -22.63
CA VAL A 346 17.12 14.75 -24.06
C VAL A 346 15.92 15.55 -24.59
N GLY A 347 16.17 16.71 -25.16
CA GLY A 347 15.13 17.65 -25.57
C GLY A 347 14.57 18.55 -24.45
N GLY A 348 15.09 18.39 -23.21
CA GLY A 348 14.56 19.05 -22.02
C GLY A 348 13.25 18.40 -21.52
N LEU A 349 12.98 18.51 -20.24
CA LEU A 349 11.69 18.14 -19.65
C LEU A 349 10.94 19.40 -19.25
N ASN A 350 9.76 19.58 -19.81
CA ASN A 350 8.91 20.74 -19.52
C ASN A 350 7.46 20.25 -19.57
N LEU A 351 6.93 19.86 -18.41
CA LEU A 351 5.62 19.22 -18.35
C LEU A 351 4.80 19.68 -17.15
N SER A 352 3.49 19.61 -17.31
CA SER A 352 2.53 19.67 -16.22
C SER A 352 2.26 18.25 -15.73
N ALA A 353 2.51 17.96 -14.44
CA ALA A 353 2.34 16.65 -13.88
C ALA A 353 1.61 16.72 -12.53
N ARG A 354 0.84 15.68 -12.25
CA ARG A 354 0.00 15.57 -11.05
C ARG A 354 0.63 14.69 -10.01
N VAL A 355 0.61 15.13 -8.75
CA VAL A 355 1.11 14.35 -7.60
C VAL A 355 0.18 13.18 -7.35
N ILE A 356 0.70 11.97 -7.50
CA ILE A 356 -0.02 10.72 -7.24
C ILE A 356 0.37 10.06 -5.92
N GLU A 357 1.61 10.29 -5.46
CA GLU A 357 2.09 9.78 -4.18
C GLU A 357 2.98 10.83 -3.50
N GLN A 358 2.99 10.79 -2.18
CA GLN A 358 3.80 11.68 -1.35
C GLN A 358 4.36 10.93 -0.16
N VAL A 359 5.67 10.97 0.01
CA VAL A 359 6.38 10.45 1.17
C VAL A 359 6.88 11.62 2.02
N ILE A 360 6.53 11.64 3.28
CA ILE A 360 6.89 12.68 4.23
C ILE A 360 7.54 12.05 5.46
N SER A 361 8.71 12.55 5.85
CA SER A 361 9.30 12.31 7.15
C SER A 361 9.40 13.64 7.89
N PHE A 362 8.81 13.70 9.07
CA PHE A 362 8.83 14.89 9.93
C PHE A 362 10.14 15.02 10.72
N SER A 363 10.74 13.87 11.08
CA SER A 363 12.02 13.85 11.79
C SER A 363 13.22 14.01 10.85
N ASN A 364 13.08 13.60 9.58
CA ASN A 364 14.13 13.73 8.56
C ASN A 364 13.57 14.18 7.20
N PRO A 365 13.30 15.47 7.00
CA PRO A 365 12.72 15.98 5.75
C PRO A 365 13.55 15.74 4.49
N LYS A 366 14.81 15.29 4.61
CA LYS A 366 15.65 14.91 3.46
C LYS A 366 15.15 13.65 2.75
N ASN A 367 14.33 12.86 3.43
CA ASN A 367 13.71 11.65 2.89
C ASN A 367 12.39 11.94 2.16
N ASN A 368 11.92 13.18 2.17
CA ASN A 368 10.67 13.56 1.53
C ASN A 368 10.75 13.40 0.02
N GLN A 369 9.67 12.85 -0.57
CA GLN A 369 9.59 12.50 -1.98
C GLN A 369 8.20 12.80 -2.53
N LEU A 370 8.13 13.22 -3.78
CA LEU A 370 6.90 13.37 -4.56
C LEU A 370 6.97 12.49 -5.81
N THR A 371 5.90 11.76 -6.07
CA THR A 371 5.73 10.98 -7.29
C THR A 371 4.61 11.62 -8.12
N PHE A 372 4.89 11.83 -9.40
CA PHE A 372 3.98 12.44 -10.36
C PHE A 372 3.65 11.48 -11.48
N SER A 373 2.45 11.56 -12.02
CA SER A 373 2.05 10.78 -13.19
C SER A 373 1.15 11.59 -14.12
N ASN A 374 1.08 11.14 -15.37
CA ASN A 374 0.10 11.60 -16.34
C ASN A 374 -1.26 10.89 -16.21
N VAL A 375 -1.32 9.80 -15.40
CA VAL A 375 -2.53 8.99 -15.19
C VAL A 375 -2.67 8.63 -13.72
N VAL A 376 -3.88 8.74 -13.18
CA VAL A 376 -4.27 8.16 -11.89
C VAL A 376 -5.01 6.86 -12.18
N GLN A 377 -4.50 5.74 -11.66
CA GLN A 377 -5.13 4.43 -11.80
C GLN A 377 -6.13 4.22 -10.66
N LEU A 378 -7.42 4.16 -10.99
CA LEU A 378 -8.49 3.78 -10.07
C LEU A 378 -8.86 2.31 -10.36
N GLU A 379 -8.20 1.39 -9.71
CA GLU A 379 -8.53 -0.04 -9.79
C GLU A 379 -9.40 -0.43 -8.60
N SER A 380 -10.19 -1.52 -8.73
CA SER A 380 -11.00 -2.03 -7.63
C SER A 380 -10.13 -2.55 -6.48
N GLU A 381 -9.05 -3.23 -6.82
CA GLU A 381 -8.05 -3.69 -5.85
C GLU A 381 -7.10 -2.56 -5.45
N LEU A 382 -6.51 -2.65 -4.28
CA LEU A 382 -5.41 -1.77 -3.87
C LEU A 382 -4.26 -1.89 -4.87
N SER A 383 -3.56 -0.79 -5.12
CA SER A 383 -2.37 -0.83 -5.96
C SER A 383 -1.36 -1.85 -5.44
N GLN A 384 -0.59 -2.44 -6.35
CA GLN A 384 0.45 -3.41 -6.00
C GLN A 384 1.40 -2.83 -4.93
N GLY A 385 1.70 -1.53 -5.00
CA GLY A 385 2.55 -0.86 -4.02
C GLY A 385 1.99 -0.90 -2.58
N ILE A 386 0.70 -0.64 -2.40
CA ILE A 386 0.06 -0.77 -1.07
C ILE A 386 -0.05 -2.24 -0.67
N GLN A 387 -0.46 -3.14 -1.58
CA GLN A 387 -0.54 -4.57 -1.27
C GLN A 387 0.81 -5.14 -0.83
N GLU A 388 1.89 -4.82 -1.56
CA GLU A 388 3.25 -5.21 -1.20
C GLU A 388 3.67 -4.61 0.13
N ARG A 389 3.34 -3.33 0.38
CA ARG A 389 3.61 -2.66 1.64
C ARG A 389 2.91 -3.33 2.82
N LEU A 390 1.61 -3.60 2.72
CA LEU A 390 0.85 -4.30 3.75
C LEU A 390 1.40 -5.70 4.03
N LYS A 391 1.74 -6.43 2.96
CA LYS A 391 2.38 -7.74 3.08
C LYS A 391 3.75 -7.66 3.76
N GLN A 392 4.58 -6.66 3.38
CA GLN A 392 5.89 -6.44 3.98
C GLN A 392 5.77 -6.12 5.47
N MET A 393 4.82 -5.27 5.88
CA MET A 393 4.57 -4.97 7.29
C MET A 393 4.28 -6.24 8.11
N VAL A 394 3.46 -7.15 7.57
CA VAL A 394 3.14 -8.43 8.22
C VAL A 394 4.38 -9.35 8.25
N GLU A 395 5.13 -9.44 7.16
CA GLU A 395 6.36 -10.26 7.09
C GLU A 395 7.45 -9.75 8.05
N ASP A 396 7.63 -8.44 8.16
CA ASP A 396 8.64 -7.82 9.03
C ASP A 396 8.32 -8.02 10.52
N ALA A 397 7.04 -8.07 10.88
CA ALA A 397 6.59 -8.33 12.25
C ALA A 397 6.62 -9.80 12.66
N GLN A 398 6.83 -10.75 11.74
CA GLN A 398 6.91 -12.17 12.07
C GLN A 398 8.11 -12.45 12.98
N PRO A 399 7.90 -13.21 14.09
CA PRO A 399 9.00 -13.55 14.97
C PRO A 399 9.95 -14.55 14.30
N TYR A 400 11.20 -14.48 14.69
CA TYR A 400 12.16 -15.55 14.39
C TYR A 400 11.90 -16.75 15.28
N VAL A 401 11.87 -17.95 14.70
CA VAL A 401 11.64 -19.21 15.43
C VAL A 401 12.73 -20.21 15.09
N VAL A 402 13.36 -20.75 16.12
CA VAL A 402 14.31 -21.86 15.97
C VAL A 402 13.60 -23.18 16.20
N THR A 403 13.60 -24.03 15.18
CA THR A 403 13.11 -25.42 15.25
C THR A 403 14.31 -26.36 15.26
N ILE A 404 14.28 -27.39 16.10
CA ILE A 404 15.36 -28.36 16.24
C ILE A 404 14.92 -29.72 15.71
N ALA A 405 15.74 -30.31 14.86
CA ALA A 405 15.67 -31.73 14.51
C ALA A 405 16.85 -32.48 15.07
N THR A 406 16.63 -33.72 15.52
CA THR A 406 17.68 -34.65 15.94
C THR A 406 17.52 -35.96 15.18
N ASP A 407 18.63 -36.58 14.76
CA ASP A 407 18.62 -37.79 13.96
C ASP A 407 18.30 -39.05 14.79
N THR A 408 18.78 -39.12 16.05
CA THR A 408 18.62 -40.29 16.91
C THR A 408 17.85 -39.97 18.20
N GLY A 409 17.22 -38.78 18.28
CA GLY A 409 16.47 -38.33 19.44
C GLY A 409 17.34 -37.75 20.55
N VAL A 410 16.77 -37.63 21.76
CA VAL A 410 17.38 -36.90 22.89
C VAL A 410 17.67 -37.79 24.11
N THR A 411 17.57 -39.12 23.98
CA THR A 411 17.80 -40.05 25.09
C THR A 411 18.88 -41.08 24.73
N PHE A 412 19.95 -41.12 25.50
CA PHE A 412 21.03 -42.08 25.33
C PHE A 412 20.87 -43.25 26.27
N LYS A 413 21.28 -44.46 25.83
CA LYS A 413 21.29 -45.67 26.63
C LYS A 413 22.70 -46.01 27.01
N ASN A 414 22.96 -46.20 28.33
CA ASN A 414 24.24 -46.65 28.87
C ASN A 414 25.45 -45.85 28.36
N ASN A 415 25.37 -44.53 28.28
CA ASN A 415 26.39 -43.58 27.83
C ASN A 415 26.91 -43.86 26.40
N LYS A 416 26.14 -44.53 25.54
CA LYS A 416 26.53 -44.90 24.19
C LYS A 416 25.72 -44.14 23.13
N GLY A 417 26.34 -44.01 21.96
CA GLY A 417 25.69 -43.37 20.82
C GLY A 417 25.99 -41.88 20.72
N GLN A 418 25.41 -41.25 19.68
CA GLN A 418 25.49 -39.82 19.42
C GLN A 418 24.19 -39.37 18.77
N SER A 419 23.91 -38.07 18.89
CA SER A 419 22.76 -37.44 18.23
C SER A 419 23.23 -36.17 17.53
N VAL A 420 22.91 -36.04 16.23
CA VAL A 420 23.18 -34.83 15.45
C VAL A 420 22.00 -33.87 15.61
N VAL A 421 22.29 -32.69 16.09
CA VAL A 421 21.34 -31.60 16.26
C VAL A 421 21.41 -30.68 15.04
N SER A 422 20.30 -30.54 14.35
CA SER A 422 20.17 -29.72 13.13
C SER A 422 19.08 -28.68 13.35
N PRO A 423 19.43 -27.44 13.70
CA PRO A 423 18.47 -26.37 13.87
C PRO A 423 18.13 -25.73 12.52
N ILE A 424 16.93 -25.16 12.44
CA ILE A 424 16.45 -24.35 11.33
C ILE A 424 15.87 -23.07 11.91
N LEU A 425 16.31 -21.92 11.37
CA LEU A 425 15.72 -20.63 11.69
C LEU A 425 14.65 -20.30 10.64
N THR A 426 13.47 -19.96 11.13
CA THR A 426 12.40 -19.46 10.26
C THR A 426 11.92 -18.08 10.75
N LYS A 427 11.48 -17.26 9.78
CA LYS A 427 10.71 -16.03 10.02
C LYS A 427 9.41 -16.16 9.24
N GLY A 428 8.30 -16.38 9.96
CA GLY A 428 7.06 -16.85 9.34
C GLY A 428 7.28 -18.17 8.60
N ASN A 429 6.93 -18.20 7.31
CA ASN A 429 7.07 -19.38 6.45
C ASN A 429 8.41 -19.45 5.69
N LYS A 430 9.32 -18.50 5.92
CA LYS A 430 10.61 -18.43 5.21
C LYS A 430 11.72 -18.98 6.08
N THR A 431 12.56 -19.85 5.52
CA THR A 431 13.83 -20.26 6.15
C THR A 431 14.86 -19.15 5.98
N ILE A 432 15.56 -18.80 7.04
CA ILE A 432 16.55 -17.73 7.09
C ILE A 432 17.92 -18.32 7.30
N ASP A 433 18.89 -17.92 6.48
CA ASP A 433 20.30 -18.26 6.68
C ASP A 433 20.84 -17.47 7.88
N CYS A 434 21.51 -18.16 8.81
CA CYS A 434 22.01 -17.56 10.02
C CYS A 434 23.28 -18.27 10.53
N GLY A 435 24.00 -17.58 11.41
CA GLY A 435 25.04 -18.19 12.22
C GLY A 435 24.44 -18.91 13.43
N TRP A 436 25.02 -20.03 13.83
CA TRP A 436 24.58 -20.81 14.97
C TRP A 436 25.58 -20.72 16.14
N ARG A 437 25.08 -20.73 17.37
CA ARG A 437 25.89 -20.94 18.57
C ARG A 437 25.24 -22.01 19.45
N TYR A 438 26.05 -23.01 19.81
CA TYR A 438 25.63 -24.10 20.70
C TYR A 438 26.32 -23.89 22.04
N VAL A 439 25.52 -23.74 23.09
CA VAL A 439 26.00 -23.41 24.43
C VAL A 439 25.59 -24.51 25.41
N VAL A 440 26.56 -24.99 26.17
CA VAL A 440 26.36 -25.92 27.30
C VAL A 440 27.04 -25.31 28.51
N ASP A 441 26.32 -25.19 29.59
CA ASP A 441 26.80 -24.63 30.87
C ASP A 441 27.41 -23.21 30.69
N GLY A 442 26.79 -22.38 29.85
CA GLY A 442 27.22 -21.01 29.59
C GLY A 442 28.45 -20.92 28.66
N VAL A 443 28.98 -22.03 28.15
CA VAL A 443 30.17 -22.07 27.29
C VAL A 443 29.78 -22.44 25.84
N ILE A 444 30.18 -21.62 24.86
CA ILE A 444 29.99 -21.94 23.45
C ILE A 444 30.82 -23.16 23.08
N LYS A 445 30.17 -24.23 22.65
CA LYS A 445 30.80 -25.49 22.23
C LYS A 445 31.02 -25.58 20.72
N SER A 446 30.18 -24.93 19.92
CA SER A 446 30.30 -24.95 18.46
C SER A 446 29.55 -23.75 17.84
N THR A 447 29.99 -23.39 16.62
CA THR A 447 29.31 -22.43 15.71
C THR A 447 29.00 -23.05 14.35
N SER A 448 29.13 -24.38 14.24
CA SER A 448 28.88 -25.11 12.99
C SER A 448 27.38 -25.17 12.66
N PRO A 449 26.98 -25.49 11.42
CA PRO A 449 25.56 -25.64 11.06
C PRO A 449 24.84 -26.75 11.85
N THR A 450 25.56 -27.74 12.33
CA THR A 450 25.07 -28.84 13.14
C THR A 450 25.96 -29.07 14.35
N TYR A 451 25.42 -29.70 15.39
CA TYR A 451 26.19 -30.07 16.58
C TYR A 451 25.94 -31.53 16.97
N ILE A 452 27.00 -32.25 17.36
CA ILE A 452 26.93 -33.64 17.73
C ILE A 452 27.02 -33.74 19.27
N VAL A 453 25.96 -34.25 19.89
CA VAL A 453 25.95 -34.61 21.31
C VAL A 453 26.26 -36.10 21.40
N ARG A 454 27.27 -36.48 22.24
CA ARG A 454 27.60 -37.88 22.51
C ARG A 454 27.02 -38.33 23.84
N GLY A 455 26.57 -39.58 23.87
CA GLY A 455 26.06 -40.16 25.13
C GLY A 455 27.07 -40.10 26.27
N SER A 456 28.39 -40.16 25.97
CA SER A 456 29.47 -40.02 26.98
C SER A 456 29.53 -38.63 27.64
N ASP A 457 28.97 -37.59 26.96
CA ASP A 457 28.99 -36.20 27.43
C ASP A 457 27.79 -35.88 28.36
N VAL A 458 26.85 -36.83 28.47
CA VAL A 458 25.62 -36.72 29.30
C VAL A 458 25.77 -37.58 30.57
N SER A 459 25.91 -36.95 31.73
CA SER A 459 26.02 -37.65 33.00
C SER A 459 24.66 -38.04 33.60
N ASP A 460 23.68 -37.18 33.55
CA ASP A 460 22.28 -37.34 33.91
C ASP A 460 21.40 -36.63 32.90
N LYS A 461 21.59 -35.32 32.81
CA LYS A 461 21.00 -34.47 31.78
C LYS A 461 22.03 -33.49 31.24
N LEU A 462 21.86 -33.08 29.96
CA LEU A 462 22.63 -32.02 29.31
C LEU A 462 21.64 -31.09 28.67
N VAL A 463 21.65 -29.81 29.06
CA VAL A 463 20.82 -28.75 28.42
C VAL A 463 21.69 -28.06 27.37
N LEU A 464 21.31 -28.21 26.12
CA LEU A 464 21.95 -27.54 25.01
C LEU A 464 21.09 -26.35 24.59
N THR A 465 21.62 -25.13 24.76
CA THR A 465 20.99 -23.90 24.22
C THR A 465 21.53 -23.64 22.82
N ILE A 466 20.64 -23.38 21.89
CA ILE A 466 20.98 -23.13 20.49
C ILE A 466 20.44 -21.76 20.16
N SER A 467 21.32 -20.82 19.79
CA SER A 467 20.95 -19.48 19.36
C SER A 467 21.30 -19.23 17.89
N ALA A 468 20.37 -18.55 17.21
CA ALA A 468 20.49 -18.11 15.83
C ALA A 468 20.92 -16.64 15.80
N TRP A 469 21.91 -16.35 14.94
CA TRP A 469 22.52 -15.02 14.80
C TRP A 469 22.42 -14.53 13.37
N VAL A 470 21.79 -13.36 13.18
CA VAL A 470 21.67 -12.65 11.91
C VAL A 470 22.30 -11.27 12.10
N ASP A 471 23.14 -10.84 11.17
CA ASP A 471 23.83 -9.53 11.21
C ASP A 471 24.53 -9.24 12.56
N ASN A 472 25.16 -10.29 13.15
CA ASN A 472 25.83 -10.26 14.45
C ASN A 472 24.90 -9.99 15.67
N GLN A 473 23.62 -10.15 15.51
CA GLN A 473 22.64 -10.08 16.61
C GLN A 473 21.99 -11.45 16.83
N GLU A 474 21.77 -11.82 18.11
CA GLU A 474 20.98 -12.98 18.45
C GLU A 474 19.50 -12.64 18.20
N VAL A 475 18.88 -13.34 17.23
CA VAL A 475 17.49 -13.08 16.83
C VAL A 475 16.49 -14.08 17.44
N ALA A 476 16.94 -15.25 17.80
CA ALA A 476 16.13 -16.28 18.49
C ALA A 476 17.01 -17.32 19.15
N SER A 477 16.51 -17.94 20.23
CA SER A 477 17.15 -19.07 20.86
C SER A 477 16.13 -20.11 21.34
N THR A 478 16.60 -21.33 21.48
CA THR A 478 15.80 -22.44 21.99
C THR A 478 16.68 -23.42 22.73
N GLN A 479 16.09 -24.32 23.48
CA GLN A 479 16.81 -25.31 24.27
C GLN A 479 16.34 -26.72 23.96
N VAL A 480 17.25 -27.66 23.99
CA VAL A 480 16.96 -29.11 23.98
C VAL A 480 17.68 -29.80 25.12
N THR A 481 16.97 -30.66 25.83
CA THR A 481 17.54 -31.42 26.93
C THR A 481 17.80 -32.86 26.51
N PHE A 482 19.06 -33.30 26.64
CA PHE A 482 19.45 -34.68 26.45
C PHE A 482 19.49 -35.39 27.79
N THR A 483 19.02 -36.62 27.84
CA THR A 483 18.93 -37.44 29.06
C THR A 483 19.61 -38.78 28.89
N LEU A 484 20.06 -39.32 30.00
CA LEU A 484 20.63 -40.68 30.08
C LEU A 484 19.60 -41.65 30.63
N SER A 485 19.37 -42.73 29.91
CA SER A 485 18.59 -43.87 30.43
C SER A 485 19.54 -45.01 30.78
N LEU A 486 19.66 -45.32 32.09
CA LEU A 486 20.39 -46.48 32.57
C LEU A 486 19.42 -47.69 32.57
N ILE A 487 19.67 -48.65 31.69
CA ILE A 487 18.95 -49.91 31.71
C ILE A 487 19.71 -50.81 32.71
N HIS A 488 19.14 -51.03 33.87
CA HIS A 488 19.62 -52.11 34.74
C HIS A 488 19.24 -53.46 34.09
N ILE A 489 20.23 -54.23 33.71
CA ILE A 489 20.08 -55.62 33.25
C ILE A 489 20.04 -56.52 34.45
#